data_29f9cb8486d449a9d509f6ad0064af51
#
_entry.id   29f9cb8486d449a9d509f6ad0064af51
#
_cell.length_a   1.000
_cell.length_b   1.000
_cell.length_c   1.000
_cell.angle_alpha   90.00
_cell.angle_beta   90.00
_cell.angle_gamma   90.00
#
_symmetry.space_group_name_H-M   'P 1'
#
loop_
_entity.id
_entity.type
_entity.pdbx_description
1 polymer ?
#
loop_
_entity_poly.entity_id
_entity_poly.type
_entity_poly.pdbx_seq_one_letter_code
_entity_poly.pdbx_strand_id
1 'polypeptide(L)'
;MRNKLLFSSVLLAASVSLSAQKSATITLHADQGTQVIPKEIYGQFAEHLGTCIYGGLWVGENSDIPNIKGYRTDVFNALKELQVPVLRWPGGCFADEYHWMDGIGPKENRPKMVNNNWGGTIEDNSFGTHEFLNLCEMLGTEPYISGNVGSGTVEELAKWVEYMTSEGDSPMARLRRQNGRDKAWKVKYLGVGNESWGCGGSMRPEYYADLYRRYSTYCRNYDGNHLFKIASGASDYDYNWTKVLMDRVGGRMNGLSLHYYTVTGWSGSKGAATKFDKDDYYWTMGKCREIEDVIKKHCAIMDEYDPEKKIGMIVDEWGAWYTVEPGTNPGFLYQQNTMRDALIAGITLNIFNKHSDRVKMANLAQIVNVLQSVILTDGADMILTPTYHVFDMYKYHQDAMLVDSSVETETIGVEDEWQVPNLTESVSVAQDGAVHIT
;
A
#
# COMPACT_ATOMS: atom_id res chain seq x y z
N MET A 1 -76.92 -48.75 -27.36
CA MET A 1 -75.50 -48.79 -27.13
C MET A 1 -75.03 -47.35 -26.81
N ARG A 2 -74.67 -47.07 -25.56
CA ARG A 2 -74.24 -45.72 -25.11
C ARG A 2 -72.76 -45.75 -24.87
N ASN A 3 -71.97 -45.10 -25.71
CA ASN A 3 -70.55 -44.92 -25.53
C ASN A 3 -70.32 -43.84 -24.44
N LYS A 4 -69.68 -44.22 -23.35
CA LYS A 4 -69.13 -43.29 -22.33
C LYS A 4 -67.69 -42.92 -22.72
N LEU A 5 -67.49 -41.67 -23.11
CA LEU A 5 -66.13 -41.08 -23.20
C LEU A 5 -65.64 -40.76 -21.77
N LEU A 6 -64.51 -41.41 -21.37
CA LEU A 6 -63.77 -40.99 -20.22
C LEU A 6 -62.81 -39.87 -20.60
N PHE A 7 -62.99 -38.68 -20.01
CA PHE A 7 -61.98 -37.62 -20.04
C PHE A 7 -60.96 -37.83 -18.90
N SER A 8 -59.73 -38.20 -19.26
CA SER A 8 -58.64 -38.19 -18.32
C SER A 8 -58.05 -36.79 -18.25
N SER A 9 -58.23 -36.08 -17.12
CA SER A 9 -57.55 -34.82 -16.81
C SER A 9 -56.15 -35.09 -16.35
N VAL A 10 -55.15 -34.71 -17.14
CA VAL A 10 -53.75 -34.69 -16.72
C VAL A 10 -53.52 -33.38 -16.00
N LEU A 11 -53.34 -33.42 -14.65
CA LEU A 11 -52.87 -32.29 -13.87
C LEU A 11 -51.34 -32.17 -14.08
N LEU A 12 -50.93 -31.15 -14.83
CA LEU A 12 -49.51 -30.76 -14.91
C LEU A 12 -49.20 -29.92 -13.66
N ALA A 13 -48.57 -30.51 -12.66
CA ALA A 13 -48.02 -29.76 -11.53
C ALA A 13 -46.71 -29.07 -11.98
N ALA A 14 -46.76 -27.79 -12.29
CA ALA A 14 -45.60 -26.96 -12.45
C ALA A 14 -45.05 -26.64 -11.06
N SER A 15 -43.96 -27.32 -10.68
CA SER A 15 -43.15 -26.91 -9.51
C SER A 15 -42.39 -25.64 -9.86
N VAL A 16 -42.94 -24.49 -9.43
CA VAL A 16 -42.18 -23.24 -9.41
C VAL A 16 -41.21 -23.37 -8.26
N SER A 17 -39.94 -23.62 -8.58
CA SER A 17 -38.84 -23.48 -7.60
C SER A 17 -38.76 -21.99 -7.29
N LEU A 18 -39.31 -21.55 -6.16
CA LEU A 18 -38.95 -20.25 -5.56
C LEU A 18 -37.50 -20.40 -5.08
N SER A 19 -36.56 -19.95 -5.90
CA SER A 19 -35.24 -19.59 -5.37
C SER A 19 -35.47 -18.49 -4.36
N ALA A 20 -35.16 -18.74 -3.08
CA ALA A 20 -35.16 -17.68 -2.09
C ALA A 20 -34.25 -16.58 -2.61
N GLN A 21 -34.77 -15.38 -2.77
CA GLN A 21 -34.01 -14.23 -3.20
C GLN A 21 -33.03 -13.93 -2.06
N LYS A 22 -31.72 -14.10 -2.33
CA LYS A 22 -30.69 -13.74 -1.39
C LYS A 22 -30.76 -12.24 -1.18
N SER A 23 -30.83 -11.82 0.07
CA SER A 23 -30.90 -10.40 0.44
C SER A 23 -29.78 -10.08 1.41
N ALA A 24 -29.24 -8.88 1.32
CA ALA A 24 -28.36 -8.28 2.30
C ALA A 24 -28.98 -6.96 2.76
N THR A 25 -28.79 -6.62 4.02
CA THR A 25 -29.25 -5.35 4.60
C THR A 25 -28.05 -4.57 5.10
N ILE A 26 -27.88 -3.34 4.58
CA ILE A 26 -26.92 -2.38 5.11
C ILE A 26 -27.67 -1.39 5.99
N THR A 27 -27.27 -1.29 7.24
CA THR A 27 -27.76 -0.26 8.16
C THR A 27 -26.68 0.79 8.34
N LEU A 28 -27.05 2.05 8.20
CA LEU A 28 -26.12 3.18 8.39
C LEU A 28 -26.77 4.28 9.20
N HIS A 29 -25.95 4.97 10.00
CA HIS A 29 -26.35 6.08 10.85
C HIS A 29 -25.65 7.35 10.36
N ALA A 30 -26.15 7.94 9.26
CA ALA A 30 -25.52 9.08 8.56
C ALA A 30 -25.33 10.33 9.42
N ASP A 31 -26.04 10.46 10.52
CA ASP A 31 -25.95 11.51 11.52
C ASP A 31 -24.91 11.23 12.62
N GLN A 32 -24.31 10.03 12.63
CA GLN A 32 -23.35 9.57 13.63
C GLN A 32 -21.97 9.39 12.98
N GLY A 33 -21.33 10.51 12.60
CA GLY A 33 -19.95 10.52 12.18
C GLY A 33 -19.02 10.20 13.36
N THR A 34 -18.06 9.30 13.15
CA THR A 34 -17.16 8.83 14.22
C THR A 34 -15.78 9.51 14.13
N GLN A 35 -15.15 9.47 12.97
CA GLN A 35 -13.83 10.06 12.73
C GLN A 35 -13.61 10.34 11.23
N VAL A 36 -12.65 11.21 10.93
CA VAL A 36 -12.24 11.44 9.54
C VAL A 36 -11.38 10.27 9.07
N ILE A 37 -11.69 9.74 7.90
CA ILE A 37 -10.87 8.75 7.20
C ILE A 37 -9.64 9.49 6.60
N PRO A 38 -8.41 9.27 7.09
CA PRO A 38 -7.25 9.91 6.51
C PRO A 38 -7.09 9.52 5.03
N LYS A 39 -6.90 10.50 4.16
CA LYS A 39 -6.67 10.23 2.73
C LYS A 39 -5.48 9.31 2.48
N GLU A 40 -4.48 9.34 3.35
CA GLU A 40 -3.26 8.54 3.24
C GLU A 40 -3.51 7.01 3.34
N ILE A 41 -4.71 6.57 3.76
CA ILE A 41 -5.13 5.15 3.68
C ILE A 41 -5.14 4.65 2.23
N TYR A 42 -5.30 5.54 1.26
CA TYR A 42 -5.32 5.23 -0.18
C TYR A 42 -3.96 5.41 -0.86
N GLY A 43 -2.89 5.36 -0.07
CA GLY A 43 -1.52 5.50 -0.53
C GLY A 43 -1.05 4.35 -1.40
N GLN A 44 0.04 4.61 -2.11
CA GLN A 44 0.68 3.67 -3.03
C GLN A 44 2.16 3.50 -2.66
N PHE A 45 2.75 2.41 -3.14
CA PHE A 45 4.15 2.10 -2.91
C PHE A 45 4.87 1.86 -4.24
N ALA A 46 6.01 2.50 -4.42
CA ALA A 46 6.91 2.33 -5.54
C ALA A 46 8.29 1.90 -5.04
N GLU A 47 8.84 0.85 -5.60
CA GLU A 47 10.15 0.32 -5.24
C GLU A 47 11.00 0.10 -6.49
N HIS A 48 12.31 0.22 -6.38
CA HIS A 48 13.25 -0.27 -7.38
C HIS A 48 13.21 -1.80 -7.40
N LEU A 49 12.12 -2.34 -7.93
CA LEU A 49 11.81 -3.75 -8.02
C LEU A 49 11.20 -4.04 -9.39
N GLY A 50 11.75 -5.03 -10.09
CA GLY A 50 11.26 -5.41 -11.40
C GLY A 50 11.16 -4.22 -12.35
N THR A 51 9.99 -4.01 -12.90
CA THR A 51 9.67 -2.89 -13.79
C THR A 51 8.72 -1.86 -13.16
N CYS A 52 8.72 -1.73 -11.82
CA CYS A 52 7.90 -0.72 -11.16
C CYS A 52 8.38 0.70 -11.51
N ILE A 53 9.68 0.95 -11.40
CA ILE A 53 10.27 2.25 -11.74
C ILE A 53 10.61 2.30 -13.24
N TYR A 54 11.59 1.54 -13.67
CA TYR A 54 12.07 1.56 -15.06
C TYR A 54 11.15 0.78 -15.99
N GLY A 55 10.57 1.46 -16.98
CA GLY A 55 9.54 0.92 -17.87
C GLY A 55 8.11 1.06 -17.32
N GLY A 56 7.97 1.22 -16.03
CA GLY A 56 6.70 1.47 -15.35
C GLY A 56 6.42 2.96 -15.14
N LEU A 57 6.98 3.56 -14.10
CA LEU A 57 6.84 5.00 -13.83
C LEU A 57 7.71 5.86 -14.73
N TRP A 58 8.93 5.39 -15.03
CA TRP A 58 10.01 6.13 -15.65
C TRP A 58 10.55 5.42 -16.90
N VAL A 59 10.65 6.16 -18.00
CA VAL A 59 11.24 5.66 -19.25
C VAL A 59 12.39 6.54 -19.74
N GLY A 60 12.65 7.68 -19.08
CA GLY A 60 13.64 8.66 -19.51
C GLY A 60 13.10 9.61 -20.58
N GLU A 61 13.70 10.80 -20.62
CA GLU A 61 13.23 11.89 -21.49
C GLU A 61 13.40 11.60 -22.99
N ASN A 62 14.36 10.74 -23.35
CA ASN A 62 14.69 10.39 -24.73
C ASN A 62 13.99 9.11 -25.21
N SER A 63 13.05 8.57 -24.45
CA SER A 63 12.31 7.37 -24.84
C SER A 63 11.33 7.65 -25.98
N ASP A 64 11.16 6.66 -26.86
CA ASP A 64 10.09 6.67 -27.88
C ASP A 64 8.69 6.48 -27.26
N ILE A 65 8.62 5.97 -26.03
CA ILE A 65 7.37 5.88 -25.27
C ILE A 65 6.96 7.29 -24.84
N PRO A 66 5.70 7.72 -25.08
CA PRO A 66 5.23 9.03 -24.70
C PRO A 66 5.50 9.34 -23.23
N ASN A 67 6.21 10.46 -22.99
CA ASN A 67 6.60 10.81 -21.63
C ASN A 67 6.53 12.33 -21.38
N ILE A 68 6.38 12.68 -20.10
CA ILE A 68 6.47 14.05 -19.60
C ILE A 68 7.73 14.11 -18.74
N LYS A 69 8.80 14.70 -19.27
CA LYS A 69 10.10 14.80 -18.56
C LYS A 69 10.64 13.42 -18.08
N GLY A 70 10.41 12.37 -18.84
CA GLY A 70 10.82 11.00 -18.56
C GLY A 70 9.80 10.13 -17.82
N TYR A 71 8.75 10.70 -17.24
CA TYR A 71 7.63 9.92 -16.66
C TYR A 71 6.68 9.49 -17.77
N ARG A 72 6.26 8.23 -17.77
CA ARG A 72 5.28 7.76 -18.76
C ARG A 72 4.00 8.58 -18.68
N THR A 73 3.56 9.13 -19.80
CA THR A 73 2.39 10.03 -19.87
C THR A 73 1.10 9.30 -19.48
N ASP A 74 0.92 8.08 -19.93
CA ASP A 74 -0.25 7.24 -19.65
C ASP A 74 -0.34 6.92 -18.15
N VAL A 75 0.74 6.43 -17.56
CA VAL A 75 0.83 6.13 -16.12
C VAL A 75 0.63 7.40 -15.29
N PHE A 76 1.30 8.50 -15.64
CA PHE A 76 1.16 9.78 -14.95
C PHE A 76 -0.30 10.26 -14.91
N ASN A 77 -0.98 10.21 -16.06
CA ASN A 77 -2.38 10.64 -16.15
C ASN A 77 -3.31 9.73 -15.33
N ALA A 78 -3.11 8.42 -15.36
CA ALA A 78 -3.87 7.47 -14.57
C ALA A 78 -3.69 7.72 -13.06
N LEU A 79 -2.47 7.94 -12.60
CA LEU A 79 -2.19 8.23 -11.18
C LEU A 79 -2.77 9.58 -10.74
N LYS A 80 -2.77 10.58 -11.63
CA LYS A 80 -3.38 11.88 -11.36
C LYS A 80 -4.89 11.78 -11.22
N GLU A 81 -5.54 11.00 -12.08
CA GLU A 81 -6.98 10.71 -12.01
C GLU A 81 -7.34 9.95 -10.72
N LEU A 82 -6.48 9.03 -10.31
CA LEU A 82 -6.64 8.26 -9.09
C LEU A 82 -6.49 9.11 -7.82
N GLN A 83 -5.93 10.32 -7.92
CA GLN A 83 -5.69 11.24 -6.80
C GLN A 83 -4.87 10.57 -5.68
N VAL A 84 -3.77 9.88 -6.05
CA VAL A 84 -2.89 9.20 -5.10
C VAL A 84 -2.44 10.18 -4.01
N PRO A 85 -2.82 9.97 -2.73
CA PRO A 85 -2.57 10.97 -1.69
C PRO A 85 -1.15 10.92 -1.14
N VAL A 86 -0.53 9.74 -1.14
CA VAL A 86 0.85 9.54 -0.68
C VAL A 86 1.51 8.44 -1.50
N LEU A 87 2.79 8.63 -1.83
CA LEU A 87 3.61 7.66 -2.54
C LEU A 87 4.89 7.38 -1.76
N ARG A 88 5.10 6.10 -1.41
CA ARG A 88 6.28 5.62 -0.68
C ARG A 88 7.36 5.19 -1.68
N TRP A 89 8.63 5.58 -1.43
CA TRP A 89 9.81 5.29 -2.25
C TRP A 89 11.10 5.46 -1.39
N PRO A 90 12.27 4.89 -1.69
CA PRO A 90 12.67 4.14 -2.90
C PRO A 90 12.38 2.64 -2.83
N GLY A 91 11.84 2.15 -1.72
CA GLY A 91 11.56 0.75 -1.56
C GLY A 91 11.15 0.37 -0.17
N GLY A 92 10.92 -0.93 -0.06
CA GLY A 92 11.00 -1.78 1.10
C GLY A 92 12.45 -2.23 1.28
N CYS A 93 12.74 -3.51 0.95
CA CYS A 93 14.10 -4.08 1.08
C CYS A 93 15.16 -3.31 0.30
N PHE A 94 14.84 -2.80 -0.88
CA PHE A 94 15.77 -1.98 -1.66
C PHE A 94 16.25 -0.74 -0.90
N ALA A 95 15.39 -0.11 -0.09
CA ALA A 95 15.73 1.10 0.64
C ALA A 95 16.92 0.90 1.60
N ASP A 96 17.07 -0.29 2.18
CA ASP A 96 18.14 -0.58 3.14
C ASP A 96 19.50 -0.93 2.51
N GLU A 97 19.59 -0.94 1.18
CA GLU A 97 20.83 -0.97 0.39
C GLU A 97 21.00 0.29 -0.49
N TYR A 98 20.04 1.21 -0.49
CA TYR A 98 20.07 2.39 -1.34
C TYR A 98 20.84 3.55 -0.71
N HIS A 99 21.87 4.02 -1.40
CA HIS A 99 22.66 5.20 -1.04
C HIS A 99 22.18 6.40 -1.87
N TRP A 100 21.42 7.29 -1.28
CA TRP A 100 20.70 8.37 -1.96
C TRP A 100 21.58 9.32 -2.79
N MET A 101 22.86 9.47 -2.40
CA MET A 101 23.82 10.30 -3.15
C MET A 101 24.12 9.72 -4.54
N ASP A 102 23.96 8.43 -4.73
CA ASP A 102 24.12 7.77 -6.03
C ASP A 102 23.02 8.14 -7.00
N GLY A 103 21.87 8.58 -6.50
CA GLY A 103 20.69 8.98 -7.30
C GLY A 103 20.53 10.49 -7.50
N ILE A 104 21.60 11.30 -7.34
CA ILE A 104 21.55 12.75 -7.54
C ILE A 104 22.65 13.25 -8.51
N GLY A 105 22.53 14.50 -8.94
CA GLY A 105 23.45 15.08 -9.92
C GLY A 105 23.20 14.62 -11.35
N PRO A 106 24.13 14.92 -12.29
CA PRO A 106 24.00 14.53 -13.69
C PRO A 106 23.87 13.02 -13.85
N LYS A 107 22.87 12.57 -14.60
CA LYS A 107 22.52 11.13 -14.72
C LYS A 107 23.66 10.28 -15.28
N GLU A 108 24.42 10.84 -16.22
CA GLU A 108 25.59 10.18 -16.84
C GLU A 108 26.73 9.89 -15.85
N ASN A 109 26.76 10.57 -14.72
CA ASN A 109 27.78 10.42 -13.69
C ASN A 109 27.32 9.58 -12.49
N ARG A 110 26.02 9.19 -12.44
CA ARG A 110 25.50 8.39 -11.35
C ARG A 110 26.07 6.98 -11.36
N PRO A 111 26.57 6.45 -10.24
CA PRO A 111 27.06 5.09 -10.20
C PRO A 111 25.93 4.08 -10.36
N LYS A 112 26.28 2.94 -10.94
CA LYS A 112 25.37 1.81 -11.04
C LYS A 112 25.54 0.90 -9.83
N MET A 113 24.47 0.25 -9.41
CA MET A 113 24.50 -0.72 -8.33
C MET A 113 23.82 -2.03 -8.76
N VAL A 114 24.19 -3.11 -8.07
CA VAL A 114 23.45 -4.38 -8.19
C VAL A 114 22.27 -4.34 -7.24
N ASN A 115 21.08 -4.61 -7.74
CA ASN A 115 19.89 -4.81 -6.92
C ASN A 115 19.89 -6.24 -6.37
N ASN A 116 20.50 -6.44 -5.22
CA ASN A 116 20.67 -7.78 -4.63
C ASN A 116 19.34 -8.36 -4.14
N ASN A 117 18.41 -7.52 -3.72
CA ASN A 117 17.11 -7.97 -3.22
C ASN A 117 16.21 -8.45 -4.35
N TRP A 118 16.26 -7.77 -5.52
CA TRP A 118 15.27 -7.97 -6.57
C TRP A 118 15.90 -8.33 -7.92
N GLY A 119 16.04 -9.62 -8.15
CA GLY A 119 16.42 -10.17 -9.45
C GLY A 119 17.89 -10.04 -9.85
N GLY A 120 18.75 -9.47 -9.02
CA GLY A 120 20.18 -9.29 -9.31
C GLY A 120 20.46 -8.35 -10.50
N THR A 121 19.53 -7.44 -10.81
CA THR A 121 19.64 -6.52 -11.94
C THR A 121 20.52 -5.32 -11.63
N ILE A 122 20.96 -4.63 -12.67
CA ILE A 122 21.75 -3.39 -12.53
C ILE A 122 20.80 -2.20 -12.51
N GLU A 123 20.79 -1.48 -11.40
CA GLU A 123 20.14 -0.18 -11.26
C GLU A 123 21.10 0.91 -11.75
N ASP A 124 20.64 1.77 -12.67
CA ASP A 124 21.48 2.84 -13.22
C ASP A 124 21.34 4.17 -12.50
N ASN A 125 20.45 4.21 -11.49
CA ASN A 125 20.15 5.40 -10.68
C ASN A 125 19.65 6.62 -11.48
N SER A 126 19.15 6.42 -12.71
CA SER A 126 18.58 7.51 -13.53
C SER A 126 17.27 8.06 -12.95
N PHE A 127 16.62 7.31 -12.06
CA PHE A 127 15.51 7.76 -11.23
C PHE A 127 15.95 7.82 -9.77
N GLY A 128 16.07 9.02 -9.23
CA GLY A 128 16.52 9.25 -7.85
C GLY A 128 15.68 10.32 -7.15
N THR A 129 16.28 11.01 -6.18
CA THR A 129 15.59 11.98 -5.32
C THR A 129 14.83 13.05 -6.11
N HIS A 130 15.48 13.66 -7.12
CA HIS A 130 14.87 14.73 -7.92
C HIS A 130 13.70 14.20 -8.74
N GLU A 131 13.90 13.08 -9.41
CA GLU A 131 12.87 12.47 -10.25
C GLU A 131 11.64 12.06 -9.40
N PHE A 132 11.87 11.45 -8.23
CA PHE A 132 10.78 11.06 -7.35
C PHE A 132 10.00 12.25 -6.78
N LEU A 133 10.71 13.23 -6.17
CA LEU A 133 10.05 14.36 -5.53
C LEU A 133 9.37 15.30 -6.53
N ASN A 134 9.93 15.44 -7.74
CA ASN A 134 9.27 16.19 -8.82
C ASN A 134 8.01 15.46 -9.33
N LEU A 135 8.02 14.13 -9.41
CA LEU A 135 6.81 13.35 -9.71
C LEU A 135 5.72 13.63 -8.68
N CYS A 136 6.07 13.57 -7.39
CA CYS A 136 5.12 13.86 -6.32
C CYS A 136 4.53 15.27 -6.42
N GLU A 137 5.35 16.29 -6.67
CA GLU A 137 4.86 17.67 -6.87
C GLU A 137 3.91 17.78 -8.08
N MET A 138 4.24 17.14 -9.21
CA MET A 138 3.40 17.17 -10.42
C MET A 138 2.06 16.45 -10.22
N LEU A 139 2.06 15.36 -9.48
CA LEU A 139 0.84 14.62 -9.11
C LEU A 139 0.01 15.33 -8.04
N GLY A 140 0.64 16.12 -7.17
CA GLY A 140 0.03 16.68 -5.97
C GLY A 140 -0.04 15.64 -4.83
N THR A 141 0.91 14.72 -4.82
CA THR A 141 1.03 13.58 -3.90
C THR A 141 2.05 13.88 -2.81
N GLU A 142 1.78 13.52 -1.56
CA GLU A 142 2.76 13.62 -0.48
C GLU A 142 3.86 12.55 -0.64
N PRO A 143 5.14 12.91 -0.61
CA PRO A 143 6.22 11.92 -0.62
C PRO A 143 6.37 11.25 0.75
N TYR A 144 6.54 9.92 0.72
CA TYR A 144 6.99 9.13 1.85
C TYR A 144 8.36 8.52 1.52
N ILE A 145 9.39 9.02 2.18
CA ILE A 145 10.78 8.58 1.95
C ILE A 145 11.12 7.46 2.92
N SER A 146 11.52 6.29 2.41
CA SER A 146 12.07 5.18 3.19
C SER A 146 13.58 5.36 3.35
N GLY A 147 14.03 5.56 4.59
CA GLY A 147 15.43 5.78 4.91
C GLY A 147 16.20 4.48 5.13
N ASN A 148 17.46 4.45 4.68
CA ASN A 148 18.36 3.31 4.83
C ASN A 148 18.91 3.22 6.26
N VAL A 149 18.44 2.25 7.04
CA VAL A 149 18.94 1.90 8.38
C VAL A 149 19.73 0.60 8.35
N GLY A 150 19.62 -0.17 7.29
CA GLY A 150 20.35 -1.43 7.08
C GLY A 150 21.83 -1.22 6.83
N SER A 151 22.20 -0.80 5.63
CA SER A 151 23.61 -0.57 5.24
C SER A 151 24.05 0.89 5.38
N GLY A 152 23.10 1.84 5.53
CA GLY A 152 23.37 3.26 5.63
C GLY A 152 23.87 3.72 6.99
N THR A 153 24.15 5.01 7.09
CA THR A 153 24.61 5.66 8.32
C THR A 153 23.64 6.73 8.78
N VAL A 154 23.69 7.06 10.08
CA VAL A 154 22.90 8.18 10.64
C VAL A 154 23.21 9.49 9.93
N GLU A 155 24.48 9.73 9.60
CA GLU A 155 24.92 10.94 8.90
C GLU A 155 24.33 11.01 7.49
N GLU A 156 24.29 9.88 6.79
CA GLU A 156 23.74 9.77 5.44
C GLU A 156 22.26 10.13 5.41
N LEU A 157 21.44 9.54 6.28
CA LEU A 157 20.01 9.85 6.34
C LEU A 157 19.75 11.30 6.78
N ALA A 158 20.51 11.80 7.77
CA ALA A 158 20.41 13.19 8.22
C ALA A 158 20.73 14.19 7.09
N LYS A 159 21.77 13.90 6.29
CA LYS A 159 22.13 14.70 5.11
C LYS A 159 21.07 14.63 4.01
N TRP A 160 20.44 13.48 3.83
CA TRP A 160 19.34 13.37 2.85
C TRP A 160 18.15 14.26 3.24
N VAL A 161 17.76 14.25 4.52
CA VAL A 161 16.71 15.14 5.03
C VAL A 161 17.08 16.62 4.84
N GLU A 162 18.33 17.01 5.16
CA GLU A 162 18.83 18.37 4.93
C GLU A 162 18.80 18.74 3.44
N TYR A 163 19.25 17.84 2.56
CA TYR A 163 19.24 18.02 1.11
C TYR A 163 17.86 18.30 0.58
N MET A 164 16.87 17.53 1.03
CA MET A 164 15.49 17.64 0.54
C MET A 164 14.78 18.89 1.09
N THR A 165 15.01 19.26 2.36
CA THR A 165 14.08 20.14 3.09
C THR A 165 14.70 21.43 3.61
N SER A 166 16.02 21.64 3.58
CA SER A 166 16.63 22.88 4.04
C SER A 166 16.66 23.97 2.95
N GLU A 167 16.21 25.17 3.31
CA GLU A 167 16.28 26.39 2.46
C GLU A 167 17.53 27.24 2.74
N GLY A 168 18.23 26.98 3.84
CA GLY A 168 19.39 27.73 4.27
C GLY A 168 20.59 27.62 3.35
N ASP A 169 21.71 28.27 3.76
CA ASP A 169 22.99 28.18 3.07
C ASP A 169 23.86 27.06 3.68
N SER A 170 23.28 25.87 3.78
CA SER A 170 23.95 24.67 4.29
C SER A 170 24.63 23.89 3.17
N PRO A 171 25.59 23.00 3.46
CA PRO A 171 26.27 22.20 2.45
C PRO A 171 25.32 21.39 1.56
N MET A 172 24.30 20.75 2.15
CA MET A 172 23.35 19.92 1.40
C MET A 172 22.35 20.76 0.61
N ALA A 173 21.92 21.90 1.13
CA ALA A 173 21.08 22.83 0.38
C ALA A 173 21.85 23.44 -0.82
N ARG A 174 23.15 23.75 -0.65
CA ARG A 174 24.00 24.19 -1.79
C ARG A 174 24.15 23.08 -2.83
N LEU A 175 24.38 21.84 -2.40
CA LEU A 175 24.47 20.68 -3.30
C LEU A 175 23.16 20.48 -4.10
N ARG A 176 21.99 20.60 -3.45
CA ARG A 176 20.69 20.55 -4.15
C ARG A 176 20.61 21.62 -5.25
N ARG A 177 21.02 22.86 -4.94
CA ARG A 177 21.01 23.96 -5.93
C ARG A 177 21.99 23.70 -7.08
N GLN A 178 23.17 23.18 -6.80
CA GLN A 178 24.15 22.78 -7.82
C GLN A 178 23.58 21.69 -8.73
N ASN A 179 22.73 20.82 -8.22
CA ASN A 179 22.03 19.78 -8.96
C ASN A 179 20.73 20.29 -9.64
N GLY A 180 20.55 21.61 -9.73
CA GLY A 180 19.48 22.22 -10.51
C GLY A 180 18.15 22.45 -9.78
N ARG A 181 18.08 22.23 -8.48
CA ARG A 181 16.88 22.50 -7.68
C ARG A 181 17.14 23.59 -6.65
N ASP A 182 16.59 24.77 -6.91
CA ASP A 182 16.78 25.94 -6.06
C ASP A 182 16.01 25.82 -4.73
N LYS A 183 14.69 25.64 -4.80
CA LYS A 183 13.82 25.52 -3.61
C LYS A 183 13.82 24.11 -3.04
N ALA A 184 13.76 24.01 -1.71
CA ALA A 184 13.51 22.74 -1.03
C ALA A 184 12.15 22.15 -1.40
N TRP A 185 12.03 20.84 -1.27
CA TRP A 185 10.72 20.17 -1.32
C TRP A 185 10.06 20.17 0.06
N LYS A 186 8.76 19.91 0.07
CA LYS A 186 8.05 19.53 1.29
C LYS A 186 8.04 18.02 1.40
N VAL A 187 8.63 17.49 2.47
CA VAL A 187 8.67 16.05 2.76
C VAL A 187 8.09 15.86 4.14
N LYS A 188 6.88 15.33 4.21
CA LYS A 188 6.19 15.11 5.49
C LYS A 188 6.57 13.77 6.09
N TYR A 189 6.57 12.69 5.33
CA TYR A 189 6.71 11.33 5.83
C TYR A 189 8.14 10.80 5.65
N LEU A 190 8.73 10.35 6.76
CA LEU A 190 10.05 9.74 6.78
C LEU A 190 10.00 8.40 7.51
N GLY A 191 10.20 7.31 6.77
CA GLY A 191 10.43 5.98 7.32
C GLY A 191 11.88 5.85 7.79
N VAL A 192 12.07 5.42 9.02
CA VAL A 192 13.39 5.16 9.60
C VAL A 192 13.63 3.65 9.58
N GLY A 193 14.08 3.14 8.45
CA GLY A 193 14.24 1.72 8.18
C GLY A 193 13.00 1.07 7.58
N ASN A 194 13.18 -0.16 7.11
CA ASN A 194 12.16 -1.03 6.56
C ASN A 194 12.44 -2.48 6.96
N GLU A 195 11.40 -3.23 7.36
CA GLU A 195 11.50 -4.67 7.68
C GLU A 195 12.80 -5.05 8.43
N SER A 196 13.13 -4.26 9.44
CA SER A 196 14.44 -4.35 10.11
C SER A 196 14.65 -5.71 10.81
N TRP A 197 13.58 -6.46 11.05
CA TRP A 197 13.58 -7.86 11.49
C TRP A 197 14.02 -8.85 10.40
N GLY A 198 13.94 -8.46 9.13
CA GLY A 198 14.24 -9.26 7.94
C GLY A 198 15.29 -8.62 7.04
N CYS A 199 14.91 -8.29 5.81
CA CYS A 199 15.82 -7.73 4.81
C CYS A 199 16.47 -6.41 5.21
N GLY A 200 15.84 -5.63 6.09
CA GLY A 200 16.40 -4.39 6.63
C GLY A 200 17.48 -4.58 7.69
N GLY A 201 18.03 -5.77 7.87
CA GLY A 201 19.20 -5.98 8.72
C GLY A 201 19.13 -7.16 9.71
N SER A 202 18.07 -7.98 9.67
CA SER A 202 17.87 -9.14 10.57
C SER A 202 18.05 -8.80 12.05
N MET A 203 17.49 -7.69 12.48
CA MET A 203 17.69 -7.10 13.81
C MET A 203 16.72 -7.72 14.83
N ARG A 204 17.11 -7.67 16.10
CA ARG A 204 16.18 -7.83 17.21
C ARG A 204 15.45 -6.52 17.47
N PRO A 205 14.21 -6.54 17.98
CA PRO A 205 13.43 -5.31 18.19
C PRO A 205 14.11 -4.31 19.12
N GLU A 206 14.82 -4.78 20.16
CA GLU A 206 15.58 -3.92 21.08
C GLU A 206 16.71 -3.17 20.39
N TYR A 207 17.45 -3.86 19.52
CA TYR A 207 18.55 -3.25 18.77
C TYR A 207 18.02 -2.23 17.77
N TYR A 208 16.95 -2.58 17.03
CA TYR A 208 16.33 -1.62 16.14
C TYR A 208 15.75 -0.40 16.90
N ALA A 209 15.14 -0.58 18.06
CA ALA A 209 14.67 0.52 18.89
C ALA A 209 15.80 1.50 19.26
N ASP A 210 16.99 0.99 19.59
CA ASP A 210 18.16 1.82 19.87
C ASP A 210 18.69 2.53 18.60
N LEU A 211 18.68 1.86 17.44
CA LEU A 211 19.02 2.49 16.16
C LEU A 211 17.97 3.56 15.79
N TYR A 212 16.68 3.26 15.89
CA TYR A 212 15.62 4.24 15.64
C TYR A 212 15.81 5.51 16.48
N ARG A 213 16.05 5.35 17.76
CA ARG A 213 16.34 6.46 18.68
C ARG A 213 17.48 7.33 18.14
N ARG A 214 18.55 6.70 17.69
CA ARG A 214 19.75 7.37 17.20
C ARG A 214 19.46 8.08 15.86
N TYR A 215 18.90 7.40 14.87
CA TYR A 215 18.58 7.96 13.56
C TYR A 215 17.56 9.10 13.66
N SER A 216 16.45 8.88 14.37
CA SER A 216 15.38 9.88 14.51
C SER A 216 15.84 11.15 15.22
N THR A 217 16.87 11.08 16.07
CA THR A 217 17.47 12.24 16.75
C THR A 217 18.13 13.20 15.78
N TYR A 218 18.79 12.68 14.74
CA TYR A 218 19.56 13.49 13.79
C TYR A 218 18.75 13.90 12.54
N CYS A 219 17.65 13.23 12.25
CA CYS A 219 16.70 13.68 11.23
C CYS A 219 15.89 14.86 11.78
N ARG A 220 16.31 16.06 11.47
CA ARG A 220 15.75 17.30 12.04
C ARG A 220 14.73 17.94 11.10
N ASN A 221 13.89 18.78 11.69
CA ASN A 221 13.02 19.65 10.94
C ASN A 221 13.81 20.88 10.45
N TYR A 222 13.67 21.23 9.17
CA TYR A 222 14.29 22.39 8.57
C TYR A 222 13.23 23.33 8.01
N ASP A 223 13.41 24.64 8.20
CA ASP A 223 12.69 25.70 7.51
C ASP A 223 11.16 25.52 7.47
N GLY A 224 10.58 25.12 8.61
CA GLY A 224 9.15 24.87 8.75
C GLY A 224 8.65 23.56 8.14
N ASN A 225 9.54 22.71 7.62
CA ASN A 225 9.20 21.36 7.25
C ASN A 225 9.21 20.47 8.50
N HIS A 226 8.07 19.89 8.85
CA HIS A 226 7.90 19.02 10.01
C HIS A 226 7.78 17.58 9.56
N LEU A 227 8.73 16.73 10.01
CA LEU A 227 8.77 15.32 9.69
C LEU A 227 7.78 14.53 10.56
N PHE A 228 6.97 13.73 9.93
CA PHE A 228 6.24 12.63 10.54
C PHE A 228 7.10 11.38 10.44
N LYS A 229 7.73 10.98 11.55
CA LYS A 229 8.71 9.88 11.60
C LYS A 229 8.02 8.56 11.88
N ILE A 230 8.25 7.59 11.01
CA ILE A 230 7.64 6.26 11.05
C ILE A 230 8.74 5.26 11.41
N ALA A 231 8.53 4.50 12.47
CA ALA A 231 9.42 3.40 12.82
C ALA A 231 9.08 2.15 12.02
N SER A 232 10.11 1.39 11.61
CA SER A 232 9.95 0.06 11.01
C SER A 232 9.27 -0.87 12.00
N GLY A 233 8.06 -1.29 11.69
CA GLY A 233 7.21 -2.08 12.57
C GLY A 233 7.22 -3.57 12.24
N ALA A 234 6.24 -4.25 12.79
CA ALA A 234 6.09 -5.69 12.69
C ALA A 234 5.60 -6.15 11.31
N SER A 235 5.81 -7.43 11.02
CA SER A 235 5.06 -8.15 9.99
C SER A 235 4.08 -9.11 10.66
N ASP A 236 2.87 -9.19 10.08
CA ASP A 236 1.84 -10.14 10.48
C ASP A 236 1.60 -10.17 12.00
N TYR A 237 1.92 -11.27 12.63
CA TYR A 237 1.60 -11.59 14.03
C TYR A 237 2.74 -11.34 15.02
N ASP A 238 3.81 -10.61 14.63
CA ASP A 238 4.91 -10.31 15.56
C ASP A 238 4.52 -9.19 16.53
N TYR A 239 3.65 -9.52 17.46
CA TYR A 239 3.18 -8.60 18.51
C TYR A 239 4.29 -8.18 19.46
N ASN A 240 5.34 -9.02 19.64
CA ASN A 240 6.50 -8.68 20.47
C ASN A 240 7.27 -7.50 19.89
N TRP A 241 7.44 -7.45 18.56
CA TRP A 241 8.09 -6.32 17.91
C TRP A 241 7.39 -4.99 18.24
N THR A 242 6.06 -4.94 18.07
CA THR A 242 5.26 -3.77 18.41
C THR A 242 5.38 -3.39 19.88
N LYS A 243 5.27 -4.36 20.79
CA LYS A 243 5.37 -4.11 22.24
C LYS A 243 6.72 -3.49 22.61
N VAL A 244 7.82 -4.06 22.13
CA VAL A 244 9.17 -3.57 22.42
C VAL A 244 9.39 -2.15 21.89
N LEU A 245 8.90 -1.84 20.67
CA LEU A 245 9.05 -0.50 20.12
C LEU A 245 8.20 0.53 20.86
N MET A 246 6.95 0.20 21.20
CA MET A 246 6.09 1.08 21.97
C MET A 246 6.69 1.40 23.35
N ASP A 247 7.21 0.39 24.05
CA ASP A 247 7.86 0.53 25.36
C ASP A 247 9.13 1.42 25.27
N ARG A 248 10.01 1.17 24.29
CA ARG A 248 11.32 1.79 24.26
C ARG A 248 11.38 3.15 23.55
N VAL A 249 10.60 3.33 22.50
CA VAL A 249 10.67 4.50 21.63
C VAL A 249 9.33 5.11 21.23
N GLY A 250 8.20 4.66 21.79
CA GLY A 250 6.87 5.17 21.47
C GLY A 250 6.77 6.69 21.52
N GLY A 251 7.30 7.32 22.57
CA GLY A 251 7.29 8.79 22.70
C GLY A 251 8.18 9.56 21.71
N ARG A 252 8.85 8.88 20.76
CA ARG A 252 9.77 9.47 19.76
C ARG A 252 9.30 9.29 18.33
N MET A 253 8.27 8.50 18.09
CA MET A 253 7.73 8.25 16.75
C MET A 253 6.34 8.86 16.60
N ASN A 254 5.97 9.16 15.37
CA ASN A 254 4.63 9.63 15.01
C ASN A 254 3.80 8.48 14.42
N GLY A 255 4.45 7.49 13.84
CA GLY A 255 3.83 6.30 13.29
C GLY A 255 4.67 5.05 13.52
N LEU A 256 3.98 3.92 13.60
CA LEU A 256 4.56 2.58 13.65
C LEU A 256 4.06 1.79 12.45
N SER A 257 4.99 1.28 11.64
CA SER A 257 4.69 0.49 10.46
C SER A 257 4.08 -0.88 10.82
N LEU A 258 3.25 -1.40 9.95
CA LEU A 258 2.77 -2.78 9.95
C LEU A 258 2.72 -3.28 8.52
N HIS A 259 3.31 -4.45 8.26
CA HIS A 259 3.20 -5.14 6.98
C HIS A 259 2.27 -6.34 7.10
N TYR A 260 1.39 -6.50 6.13
CA TYR A 260 0.55 -7.67 6.01
C TYR A 260 0.25 -7.98 4.54
N TYR A 261 0.69 -9.14 4.09
CA TYR A 261 0.34 -9.64 2.77
C TYR A 261 -0.73 -10.73 2.84
N THR A 262 -1.73 -10.62 1.98
CA THR A 262 -2.68 -11.70 1.74
C THR A 262 -1.97 -12.80 0.96
N VAL A 263 -1.55 -13.82 1.67
CA VAL A 263 -0.82 -14.98 1.13
C VAL A 263 -1.37 -16.26 1.76
N THR A 264 -1.58 -17.29 0.96
CA THR A 264 -2.09 -18.55 1.45
C THR A 264 -1.05 -19.35 2.25
N GLY A 265 0.22 -19.08 2.04
CA GLY A 265 1.31 -19.66 2.84
C GLY A 265 2.67 -19.10 2.41
N TRP A 266 3.54 -18.85 3.37
CA TRP A 266 4.91 -18.38 3.12
C TRP A 266 5.85 -19.53 2.73
N SER A 267 5.53 -20.76 3.14
CA SER A 267 6.27 -21.96 2.76
C SER A 267 5.52 -22.71 1.64
N GLY A 268 6.23 -23.10 0.58
CA GLY A 268 5.65 -23.79 -0.56
C GLY A 268 5.07 -22.84 -1.62
N SER A 269 3.97 -23.23 -2.28
CA SER A 269 3.31 -22.41 -3.29
C SER A 269 2.45 -21.34 -2.64
N LYS A 270 2.55 -20.10 -3.16
CA LYS A 270 1.68 -18.98 -2.78
C LYS A 270 0.37 -18.96 -3.57
N GLY A 271 0.08 -20.03 -4.33
CA GLY A 271 -1.04 -20.05 -5.26
C GLY A 271 -0.77 -19.27 -6.56
N ALA A 272 -1.56 -19.55 -7.59
CA ALA A 272 -1.45 -18.90 -8.87
C ALA A 272 -2.28 -17.60 -8.91
N ALA A 273 -1.78 -16.57 -9.60
CA ALA A 273 -2.49 -15.31 -9.76
C ALA A 273 -3.77 -15.46 -10.60
N THR A 274 -3.75 -16.32 -11.64
CA THR A 274 -4.86 -16.43 -12.60
C THR A 274 -5.51 -17.82 -12.66
N LYS A 275 -4.78 -18.88 -12.33
CA LYS A 275 -5.27 -20.27 -12.40
C LYS A 275 -5.53 -20.81 -10.99
N PHE A 276 -6.63 -20.41 -10.44
CA PHE A 276 -7.08 -20.80 -9.11
C PHE A 276 -8.48 -21.44 -9.19
N ASP A 277 -8.78 -22.35 -8.31
CA ASP A 277 -10.10 -22.95 -8.16
C ASP A 277 -10.93 -22.23 -7.08
N LYS A 278 -12.09 -22.82 -6.73
CA LYS A 278 -13.00 -22.28 -5.73
C LYS A 278 -12.36 -22.26 -4.33
N ASP A 279 -11.60 -23.30 -3.99
CA ASP A 279 -11.00 -23.48 -2.67
C ASP A 279 -9.87 -22.47 -2.49
N ASP A 280 -8.98 -22.33 -3.47
CA ASP A 280 -7.94 -21.28 -3.51
C ASP A 280 -8.53 -19.87 -3.39
N TYR A 281 -9.64 -19.62 -4.10
CA TYR A 281 -10.33 -18.33 -4.06
C TYR A 281 -10.81 -17.99 -2.65
N TYR A 282 -11.56 -18.89 -2.00
CA TYR A 282 -12.12 -18.59 -0.68
C TYR A 282 -11.06 -18.64 0.42
N TRP A 283 -10.03 -19.48 0.28
CA TRP A 283 -8.88 -19.45 1.17
C TRP A 283 -8.21 -18.06 1.13
N THR A 284 -7.96 -17.54 -0.07
CA THR A 284 -7.40 -16.19 -0.23
C THR A 284 -8.28 -15.11 0.38
N MET A 285 -9.61 -15.18 0.20
CA MET A 285 -10.55 -14.24 0.82
C MET A 285 -10.54 -14.33 2.36
N GLY A 286 -10.43 -15.53 2.90
CA GLY A 286 -10.28 -15.74 4.35
C GLY A 286 -8.99 -15.09 4.86
N LYS A 287 -7.87 -15.33 4.17
CA LYS A 287 -6.57 -14.73 4.51
C LYS A 287 -6.58 -13.20 4.42
N CYS A 288 -7.27 -12.64 3.44
CA CYS A 288 -7.44 -11.19 3.32
C CYS A 288 -8.09 -10.60 4.58
N ARG A 289 -9.08 -11.26 5.15
CA ARG A 289 -9.81 -10.77 6.32
C ARG A 289 -9.05 -10.89 7.65
N GLU A 290 -8.05 -11.77 7.72
CA GLU A 290 -7.22 -11.92 8.93
C GLU A 290 -6.49 -10.61 9.31
N ILE A 291 -6.28 -9.70 8.35
CA ILE A 291 -5.65 -8.39 8.62
C ILE A 291 -6.42 -7.59 9.69
N GLU A 292 -7.73 -7.76 9.79
CA GLU A 292 -8.53 -7.07 10.79
C GLU A 292 -8.15 -7.49 12.21
N ASP A 293 -7.99 -8.80 12.45
CA ASP A 293 -7.57 -9.32 13.74
C ASP A 293 -6.10 -8.94 14.06
N VAL A 294 -5.24 -8.90 13.06
CA VAL A 294 -3.86 -8.43 13.19
C VAL A 294 -3.86 -6.96 13.63
N ILE A 295 -4.60 -6.10 12.95
CA ILE A 295 -4.74 -4.67 13.32
C ILE A 295 -5.26 -4.53 14.74
N LYS A 296 -6.35 -5.21 15.10
CA LYS A 296 -6.95 -5.13 16.45
C LYS A 296 -5.96 -5.49 17.55
N LYS A 297 -5.16 -6.55 17.36
CA LYS A 297 -4.20 -7.00 18.37
C LYS A 297 -3.00 -6.05 18.49
N HIS A 298 -2.46 -5.55 17.36
CA HIS A 298 -1.41 -4.52 17.41
C HIS A 298 -1.92 -3.22 18.03
N CYS A 299 -3.13 -2.78 17.66
CA CYS A 299 -3.76 -1.61 18.26
C CYS A 299 -3.97 -1.75 19.76
N ALA A 300 -4.40 -2.91 20.24
CA ALA A 300 -4.56 -3.17 21.68
C ALA A 300 -3.23 -2.99 22.45
N ILE A 301 -2.11 -3.46 21.87
CA ILE A 301 -0.79 -3.23 22.45
C ILE A 301 -0.42 -1.73 22.39
N MET A 302 -0.67 -1.06 21.27
CA MET A 302 -0.38 0.37 21.13
C MET A 302 -1.20 1.20 22.13
N ASP A 303 -2.45 0.84 22.40
CA ASP A 303 -3.34 1.53 23.34
C ASP A 303 -2.87 1.44 24.79
N GLU A 304 -2.13 0.38 25.18
CA GLU A 304 -1.50 0.29 26.51
C GLU A 304 -0.44 1.39 26.74
N TYR A 305 0.28 1.82 25.69
CA TYR A 305 1.36 2.81 25.77
C TYR A 305 0.94 4.20 25.30
N ASP A 306 -0.07 4.28 24.42
CA ASP A 306 -0.57 5.50 23.80
C ASP A 306 -2.10 5.51 23.73
N PRO A 307 -2.78 5.63 24.87
CA PRO A 307 -4.26 5.59 24.95
C PRO A 307 -4.92 6.77 24.23
N GLU A 308 -4.19 7.87 24.01
CA GLU A 308 -4.69 9.03 23.26
C GLU A 308 -4.55 8.86 21.73
N LYS A 309 -4.04 7.72 21.27
CA LYS A 309 -3.88 7.39 19.84
C LYS A 309 -3.12 8.43 19.02
N LYS A 310 -2.06 9.00 19.61
CA LYS A 310 -1.18 9.98 18.96
C LYS A 310 -0.25 9.34 17.93
N ILE A 311 0.11 8.06 18.15
CA ILE A 311 0.97 7.29 17.25
C ILE A 311 0.09 6.56 16.25
N GLY A 312 0.19 6.92 14.97
CA GLY A 312 -0.57 6.25 13.91
C GLY A 312 -0.03 4.85 13.60
N MET A 313 -0.92 3.91 13.31
CA MET A 313 -0.55 2.68 12.62
C MET A 313 -0.44 2.98 11.12
N ILE A 314 0.67 2.58 10.53
CA ILE A 314 1.00 2.82 9.12
C ILE A 314 1.14 1.46 8.43
N VAL A 315 0.12 1.06 7.68
CA VAL A 315 0.14 -0.23 6.96
C VAL A 315 0.80 -0.01 5.60
N ASP A 316 2.10 0.25 5.62
CA ASP A 316 2.85 0.74 4.46
C ASP A 316 3.33 -0.34 3.50
N GLU A 317 2.95 -1.62 3.77
CA GLU A 317 2.95 -2.69 2.78
C GLU A 317 1.75 -3.62 3.02
N TRP A 318 0.89 -3.74 2.00
CA TRP A 318 -0.23 -4.66 1.99
C TRP A 318 -0.63 -5.03 0.56
N GLY A 319 -1.36 -6.11 0.41
CA GLY A 319 -1.87 -6.60 -0.87
C GLY A 319 -1.74 -8.11 -0.99
N ALA A 320 -2.12 -8.65 -2.14
CA ALA A 320 -2.01 -10.06 -2.44
C ALA A 320 -0.61 -10.42 -2.96
N TRP A 321 -0.08 -11.54 -2.50
CA TRP A 321 1.19 -12.05 -2.96
C TRP A 321 1.05 -13.50 -3.44
N TYR A 322 1.15 -13.70 -4.75
CA TYR A 322 1.09 -15.02 -5.39
C TYR A 322 2.44 -15.48 -5.89
N THR A 323 2.49 -16.72 -6.37
CA THR A 323 3.61 -17.19 -7.16
C THR A 323 3.73 -16.33 -8.43
N VAL A 324 4.95 -15.91 -8.75
CA VAL A 324 5.21 -15.08 -9.94
C VAL A 324 4.75 -15.76 -11.23
N GLU A 325 4.38 -14.96 -12.20
CA GLU A 325 3.95 -15.49 -13.50
C GLU A 325 5.06 -16.32 -14.16
N PRO A 326 4.71 -17.51 -14.70
CA PRO A 326 5.69 -18.37 -15.37
C PRO A 326 6.41 -17.66 -16.52
N GLY A 327 7.72 -17.83 -16.60
CA GLY A 327 8.55 -17.23 -17.66
C GLY A 327 9.04 -15.81 -17.34
N THR A 328 8.65 -15.23 -16.22
CA THR A 328 9.18 -13.95 -15.74
C THR A 328 10.36 -14.17 -14.79
N ASN A 329 11.15 -13.12 -14.54
CA ASN A 329 12.20 -13.18 -13.51
C ASN A 329 11.55 -13.33 -12.12
N PRO A 330 11.86 -14.40 -11.36
CA PRO A 330 11.24 -14.62 -10.05
C PRO A 330 11.45 -13.49 -9.05
N GLY A 331 12.56 -12.76 -9.15
CA GLY A 331 12.87 -11.62 -8.28
C GLY A 331 12.14 -10.34 -8.67
N PHE A 332 11.33 -10.33 -9.73
CA PHE A 332 10.55 -9.16 -10.14
C PHE A 332 9.15 -9.14 -9.54
N LEU A 333 8.73 -10.23 -8.91
CA LEU A 333 7.43 -10.36 -8.27
C LEU A 333 6.24 -9.95 -9.16
N TYR A 334 6.38 -10.16 -10.48
CA TYR A 334 5.31 -9.88 -11.42
C TYR A 334 4.21 -10.93 -11.31
N GLN A 335 2.99 -10.49 -11.12
CA GLN A 335 1.79 -11.31 -11.12
C GLN A 335 0.65 -10.60 -11.85
N GLN A 336 -0.19 -11.37 -12.52
CA GLN A 336 -1.38 -10.86 -13.19
C GLN A 336 -2.45 -10.48 -12.16
N ASN A 337 -3.12 -9.34 -12.37
CA ASN A 337 -4.21 -8.87 -11.52
C ASN A 337 -5.57 -9.37 -12.04
N THR A 338 -6.47 -9.79 -11.13
CA THR A 338 -7.80 -10.32 -11.45
C THR A 338 -8.89 -9.68 -10.58
N MET A 339 -10.16 -10.06 -10.79
CA MET A 339 -11.25 -9.64 -9.90
C MET A 339 -11.08 -10.12 -8.46
N ARG A 340 -10.34 -11.22 -8.21
CA ARG A 340 -9.99 -11.65 -6.86
C ARG A 340 -9.19 -10.57 -6.15
N ASP A 341 -8.22 -9.96 -6.83
CA ASP A 341 -7.40 -8.86 -6.29
C ASP A 341 -8.24 -7.60 -6.01
N ALA A 342 -9.20 -7.28 -6.88
CA ALA A 342 -10.13 -6.18 -6.65
C ALA A 342 -10.94 -6.38 -5.36
N LEU A 343 -11.45 -7.59 -5.13
CA LEU A 343 -12.19 -7.91 -3.91
C LEU A 343 -11.29 -7.87 -2.67
N ILE A 344 -10.05 -8.35 -2.77
CA ILE A 344 -9.06 -8.20 -1.69
C ILE A 344 -8.86 -6.71 -1.36
N ALA A 345 -8.67 -5.87 -2.37
CA ALA A 345 -8.50 -4.44 -2.17
C ALA A 345 -9.72 -3.80 -1.49
N GLY A 346 -10.93 -4.09 -1.98
CA GLY A 346 -12.17 -3.54 -1.41
C GLY A 346 -12.38 -3.98 0.04
N ILE A 347 -12.23 -5.28 0.35
CA ILE A 347 -12.35 -5.79 1.72
C ILE A 347 -11.32 -5.13 2.64
N THR A 348 -10.06 -5.05 2.21
CA THR A 348 -8.98 -4.46 3.02
C THR A 348 -9.20 -2.98 3.28
N LEU A 349 -9.60 -2.21 2.25
CA LEU A 349 -9.89 -0.77 2.40
C LEU A 349 -11.10 -0.53 3.31
N ASN A 350 -12.15 -1.37 3.25
CA ASN A 350 -13.26 -1.31 4.20
C ASN A 350 -12.80 -1.50 5.65
N ILE A 351 -11.88 -2.46 5.88
CA ILE A 351 -11.29 -2.69 7.20
C ILE A 351 -10.47 -1.46 7.64
N PHE A 352 -9.62 -0.92 6.79
CA PHE A 352 -8.82 0.27 7.13
C PHE A 352 -9.70 1.49 7.47
N ASN A 353 -10.75 1.73 6.70
CA ASN A 353 -11.70 2.81 6.97
C ASN A 353 -12.33 2.66 8.35
N LYS A 354 -12.78 1.45 8.71
CA LYS A 354 -13.39 1.16 10.02
C LYS A 354 -12.40 1.31 11.20
N HIS A 355 -11.11 1.12 10.95
CA HIS A 355 -10.05 1.27 11.95
C HIS A 355 -9.24 2.58 11.81
N SER A 356 -9.80 3.59 11.11
CA SER A 356 -9.14 4.89 10.85
C SER A 356 -8.91 5.75 12.11
N ASP A 357 -9.42 5.34 13.26
CA ASP A 357 -9.07 5.91 14.55
C ASP A 357 -7.58 5.68 14.89
N ARG A 358 -6.98 4.58 14.46
CA ARG A 358 -5.57 4.23 14.65
C ARG A 358 -4.81 4.06 13.33
N VAL A 359 -5.42 3.50 12.28
CA VAL A 359 -4.81 3.39 10.95
C VAL A 359 -4.81 4.75 10.27
N LYS A 360 -3.62 5.32 10.05
CA LYS A 360 -3.46 6.69 9.53
C LYS A 360 -2.91 6.73 8.11
N MET A 361 -2.36 5.64 7.63
CA MET A 361 -1.84 5.49 6.26
C MET A 361 -1.81 4.02 5.89
N ALA A 362 -1.99 3.75 4.61
CA ALA A 362 -1.70 2.44 4.02
C ALA A 362 -1.09 2.64 2.62
N ASN A 363 -0.18 1.75 2.21
CA ASN A 363 0.45 1.83 0.90
C ASN A 363 0.36 0.47 0.21
N LEU A 364 -0.42 0.41 -0.87
CA LEU A 364 -0.58 -0.81 -1.64
C LEU A 364 0.74 -1.22 -2.30
N ALA A 365 1.12 -2.46 -2.17
CA ALA A 365 2.28 -3.05 -2.83
C ALA A 365 1.86 -3.74 -4.13
N GLN A 366 2.25 -3.21 -5.36
CA GLN A 366 2.90 -1.93 -5.54
C GLN A 366 2.16 -1.16 -6.65
N ILE A 367 2.58 0.05 -6.93
CA ILE A 367 1.83 0.94 -7.84
C ILE A 367 1.80 0.45 -9.30
N VAL A 368 2.93 -0.08 -9.83
CA VAL A 368 3.05 -0.55 -11.23
C VAL A 368 3.80 -1.88 -11.28
N ASN A 369 3.30 -2.84 -12.04
CA ASN A 369 3.94 -4.09 -12.47
C ASN A 369 4.34 -5.10 -11.38
N VAL A 370 4.20 -4.78 -10.13
CA VAL A 370 4.71 -5.60 -9.01
C VAL A 370 3.58 -5.97 -8.07
N LEU A 371 3.48 -7.24 -7.71
CA LEU A 371 2.46 -7.75 -6.79
C LEU A 371 1.05 -7.30 -7.21
N GLN A 372 0.23 -6.82 -6.29
CA GLN A 372 -1.14 -6.36 -6.57
C GLN A 372 -1.14 -4.92 -7.12
N SER A 373 -0.51 -4.69 -8.28
CA SER A 373 -0.39 -3.35 -8.85
C SER A 373 -1.71 -2.78 -9.39
N VAL A 374 -1.83 -1.45 -9.34
CA VAL A 374 -2.97 -0.75 -9.95
C VAL A 374 -2.81 -0.58 -11.46
N ILE A 375 -1.59 -0.64 -11.98
CA ILE A 375 -1.26 -0.48 -13.41
C ILE A 375 -0.31 -1.58 -13.84
N LEU A 376 -0.52 -2.12 -15.03
CA LEU A 376 0.45 -2.97 -15.73
C LEU A 376 0.91 -2.30 -17.02
N THR A 377 2.21 -2.42 -17.32
CA THR A 377 2.82 -1.90 -18.56
C THR A 377 3.64 -2.99 -19.25
N ASP A 378 3.61 -2.99 -20.59
CA ASP A 378 4.48 -3.82 -21.42
C ASP A 378 4.89 -3.01 -22.65
N GLY A 379 6.17 -2.69 -22.77
CA GLY A 379 6.66 -1.78 -23.81
C GLY A 379 5.90 -0.44 -23.79
N ALA A 380 5.25 -0.09 -24.89
CA ALA A 380 4.43 1.12 -25.00
C ALA A 380 3.00 0.96 -24.46
N ASP A 381 2.55 -0.26 -24.23
CA ASP A 381 1.19 -0.54 -23.80
C ASP A 381 1.01 -0.39 -22.28
N MET A 382 -0.20 -0.01 -21.85
CA MET A 382 -0.60 0.14 -20.46
C MET A 382 -2.04 -0.30 -20.27
N ILE A 383 -2.32 -1.00 -19.19
CA ILE A 383 -3.67 -1.31 -18.75
C ILE A 383 -3.90 -0.92 -17.29
N LEU A 384 -5.11 -0.48 -17.00
CA LEU A 384 -5.62 -0.30 -15.65
C LEU A 384 -6.14 -1.64 -15.14
N THR A 385 -5.69 -2.05 -13.95
CA THR A 385 -6.09 -3.34 -13.37
C THR A 385 -7.46 -3.25 -12.68
N PRO A 386 -8.12 -4.37 -12.37
CA PRO A 386 -9.30 -4.36 -11.51
C PRO A 386 -9.07 -3.65 -10.16
N THR A 387 -7.87 -3.75 -9.60
CA THR A 387 -7.48 -3.04 -8.37
C THR A 387 -7.48 -1.51 -8.55
N TYR A 388 -7.04 -0.99 -9.71
CA TYR A 388 -7.12 0.45 -10.02
C TYR A 388 -8.55 0.97 -9.86
N HIS A 389 -9.53 0.27 -10.44
CA HIS A 389 -10.93 0.69 -10.41
C HIS A 389 -11.52 0.66 -8.99
N VAL A 390 -11.03 -0.22 -8.11
CA VAL A 390 -11.38 -0.15 -6.69
C VAL A 390 -10.89 1.15 -6.06
N PHE A 391 -9.62 1.50 -6.23
CA PHE A 391 -9.10 2.77 -5.70
C PHE A 391 -9.82 3.99 -6.29
N ASP A 392 -10.18 3.94 -7.57
CA ASP A 392 -10.96 5.00 -8.23
C ASP A 392 -12.36 5.17 -7.61
N MET A 393 -13.05 4.07 -7.30
CA MET A 393 -14.31 4.11 -6.58
C MET A 393 -14.17 4.60 -5.13
N TYR A 394 -13.09 4.21 -4.45
CA TYR A 394 -12.86 4.52 -3.03
C TYR A 394 -12.27 5.92 -2.78
N LYS A 395 -11.75 6.62 -3.80
CA LYS A 395 -11.15 7.96 -3.63
C LYS A 395 -12.10 8.98 -2.98
N TYR A 396 -13.40 8.76 -3.06
CA TYR A 396 -14.41 9.62 -2.45
C TYR A 396 -14.50 9.50 -0.92
N HIS A 397 -13.87 8.49 -0.31
CA HIS A 397 -13.73 8.39 1.14
C HIS A 397 -12.57 9.21 1.70
N GLN A 398 -11.69 9.73 0.84
CA GLN A 398 -10.54 10.53 1.27
C GLN A 398 -11.00 11.78 2.03
N ASP A 399 -10.50 11.94 3.27
CA ASP A 399 -10.84 13.02 4.19
C ASP A 399 -12.35 13.17 4.50
N ALA A 400 -13.14 12.13 4.21
CA ALA A 400 -14.56 12.07 4.54
C ALA A 400 -14.79 11.57 5.97
N MET A 401 -15.94 11.90 6.55
CA MET A 401 -16.33 11.45 7.89
C MET A 401 -16.83 10.00 7.82
N LEU A 402 -16.15 9.08 8.51
CA LEU A 402 -16.62 7.70 8.66
C LEU A 402 -17.97 7.70 9.39
N VAL A 403 -18.90 6.93 8.90
CA VAL A 403 -20.23 6.73 9.48
C VAL A 403 -20.33 5.32 10.05
N ASP A 404 -20.96 5.20 11.22
CA ASP A 404 -21.28 3.89 11.78
C ASP A 404 -22.21 3.12 10.84
N SER A 405 -21.77 1.93 10.43
CA SER A 405 -22.48 1.08 9.49
C SER A 405 -22.28 -0.40 9.82
N SER A 406 -23.28 -1.20 9.49
CA SER A 406 -23.22 -2.65 9.60
C SER A 406 -23.93 -3.31 8.42
N VAL A 407 -23.51 -4.53 8.09
CA VAL A 407 -24.12 -5.35 7.07
C VAL A 407 -24.58 -6.68 7.62
N GLU A 408 -25.85 -7.02 7.39
CA GLU A 408 -26.39 -8.36 7.61
C GLU A 408 -26.43 -9.08 6.27
N THR A 409 -25.67 -10.15 6.12
CA THR A 409 -25.55 -10.92 4.89
C THR A 409 -25.30 -12.39 5.21
N GLU A 410 -25.57 -13.27 4.22
CA GLU A 410 -25.17 -14.67 4.33
C GLU A 410 -23.63 -14.80 4.28
N THR A 411 -23.13 -15.92 4.76
CA THR A 411 -21.76 -16.36 4.48
C THR A 411 -21.72 -17.20 3.22
N ILE A 412 -20.64 -17.08 2.47
CA ILE A 412 -20.34 -17.86 1.28
C ILE A 412 -18.95 -18.48 1.42
N GLY A 413 -18.68 -19.56 0.72
CA GLY A 413 -17.36 -20.19 0.77
C GLY A 413 -17.38 -21.67 0.52
N VAL A 414 -16.40 -22.35 1.09
CA VAL A 414 -16.25 -23.81 1.12
C VAL A 414 -16.73 -24.29 2.50
N GLU A 415 -17.66 -25.23 2.52
CA GLU A 415 -18.25 -25.77 3.74
C GLU A 415 -17.16 -26.40 4.62
N ASP A 416 -17.24 -26.11 5.91
CA ASP A 416 -16.28 -26.57 6.93
C ASP A 416 -14.81 -26.07 6.77
N GLU A 417 -14.54 -25.16 5.81
CA GLU A 417 -13.20 -24.61 5.58
C GLU A 417 -13.22 -23.08 5.65
N TRP A 418 -13.23 -22.42 4.49
CA TRP A 418 -13.16 -20.97 4.39
C TRP A 418 -14.53 -20.37 4.08
N GLN A 419 -15.07 -19.63 5.03
CA GLN A 419 -16.31 -18.88 4.87
C GLN A 419 -16.11 -17.39 5.12
N VAL A 420 -16.66 -16.59 4.24
CA VAL A 420 -16.58 -15.13 4.30
C VAL A 420 -17.96 -14.51 4.15
N PRO A 421 -18.24 -13.32 4.68
CA PRO A 421 -19.45 -12.58 4.38
C PRO A 421 -19.59 -12.37 2.87
N ASN A 422 -20.80 -12.52 2.34
CA ASN A 422 -21.06 -12.28 0.92
C ASN A 422 -20.95 -10.79 0.56
N LEU A 423 -21.06 -9.90 1.53
CA LEU A 423 -20.93 -8.46 1.36
C LEU A 423 -20.15 -7.86 2.53
N THR A 424 -19.26 -6.91 2.24
CA THR A 424 -18.61 -6.02 3.22
C THR A 424 -18.85 -4.58 2.79
N GLU A 425 -18.79 -3.64 3.71
CA GLU A 425 -19.03 -2.23 3.41
C GLU A 425 -18.13 -1.31 4.21
N SER A 426 -17.97 -0.09 3.72
CA SER A 426 -17.69 1.09 4.51
C SER A 426 -18.51 2.28 4.01
N VAL A 427 -18.87 3.17 4.94
CA VAL A 427 -19.74 4.31 4.64
C VAL A 427 -19.09 5.58 5.14
N SER A 428 -19.10 6.62 4.33
CA SER A 428 -18.65 7.94 4.75
C SER A 428 -19.54 9.06 4.24
N VAL A 429 -19.45 10.22 4.90
CA VAL A 429 -20.10 11.45 4.48
C VAL A 429 -19.00 12.46 4.13
N ALA A 430 -19.00 12.92 2.89
CA ALA A 430 -18.09 13.94 2.41
C ALA A 430 -18.47 15.34 2.96
N GLN A 431 -17.56 16.30 2.84
CA GLN A 431 -17.78 17.66 3.34
C GLN A 431 -18.96 18.39 2.69
N ASP A 432 -19.33 18.02 1.49
CA ASP A 432 -20.51 18.55 0.76
C ASP A 432 -21.82 17.85 1.16
N GLY A 433 -21.77 16.86 2.05
CA GLY A 433 -22.91 16.08 2.53
C GLY A 433 -23.23 14.85 1.68
N ALA A 434 -22.46 14.54 0.64
CA ALA A 434 -22.63 13.32 -0.13
C ALA A 434 -22.31 12.09 0.71
N VAL A 435 -23.17 11.07 0.66
CA VAL A 435 -22.97 9.78 1.34
C VAL A 435 -22.37 8.81 0.35
N HIS A 436 -21.20 8.28 0.67
CA HIS A 436 -20.50 7.26 -0.13
C HIS A 436 -20.60 5.91 0.57
N ILE A 437 -21.04 4.91 -0.16
CA ILE A 437 -21.16 3.51 0.27
C ILE A 437 -20.36 2.66 -0.73
N THR A 438 -19.37 1.94 -0.22
CA THR A 438 -18.55 1.03 -1.03
C THR A 438 -18.54 -0.36 -0.43
#